data_427f0462606c95b06b9df66ac2b42735
#
_entry.id   427f0462606c95b06b9df66ac2b42735
#
_cell.length_a   1.000
_cell.length_b   1.000
_cell.length_c   1.000
_cell.angle_alpha   90.00
_cell.angle_beta   90.00
_cell.angle_gamma   90.00
#
_symmetry.space_group_name_H-M   'P 1'
#
loop_
_entity.id
_entity.type
_entity.pdbx_description
1 polymer ?
#
loop_
_entity_poly.entity_id
_entity_poly.type
_entity_poly.pdbx_seq_one_letter_code
_entity_poly.pdbx_strand_id
1 'polypeptide(L)'
;NTSDTSTNSRFPLYQAAGEFLQQRPVLGAGLGSDAVRQAIGDLNLFHGKDHFVHCHNIYLQVWCETGLVGVISFVGGILWTFKKGCRAVARATCDPVVRMTILGGAAALMGTMVCGLADYIWNYPRVMLIFWFVCALTLAGIRLAARQDGEETSAPVSE
;
A
#
# COMPACT_ATOMS: atom_id res chain seq x y z
N ASN A 1 3.18 31.18 -15.74
CA ASN A 1 2.35 30.55 -14.69
C ASN A 1 1.98 29.14 -15.11
N THR A 2 2.93 28.22 -15.05
CA THR A 2 2.76 26.79 -15.41
C THR A 2 2.64 25.89 -14.18
N SER A 3 2.70 26.45 -12.97
CA SER A 3 2.64 25.68 -11.71
C SER A 3 1.22 25.36 -11.20
N ASP A 4 0.19 26.04 -11.71
CA ASP A 4 -1.17 25.89 -11.20
C ASP A 4 -2.00 24.79 -11.89
N THR A 5 -1.57 24.31 -13.06
CA THR A 5 -2.36 23.36 -13.86
C THR A 5 -2.38 21.95 -13.28
N SER A 6 -1.29 21.48 -12.70
CA SER A 6 -1.22 20.10 -12.17
C SER A 6 -1.99 19.93 -10.84
N THR A 7 -1.96 20.93 -9.97
CA THR A 7 -2.70 20.89 -8.69
C THR A 7 -4.18 21.14 -8.93
N ASN A 8 -4.53 22.07 -9.81
CA ASN A 8 -5.92 22.38 -10.16
C ASN A 8 -6.62 21.21 -10.89
N SER A 9 -5.89 20.35 -11.61
CA SER A 9 -6.48 19.17 -12.25
C SER A 9 -6.82 18.03 -11.27
N ARG A 10 -6.14 17.96 -10.12
CA ARG A 10 -6.37 16.91 -9.10
C ARG A 10 -7.56 17.21 -8.19
N PHE A 11 -7.88 18.47 -7.98
CA PHE A 11 -8.96 18.86 -7.07
C PHE A 11 -10.32 18.27 -7.47
N PRO A 12 -10.77 18.32 -8.74
CA PRO A 12 -12.02 17.68 -9.16
C PRO A 12 -12.02 16.16 -8.96
N LEU A 13 -10.84 15.50 -9.08
CA LEU A 13 -10.71 14.05 -8.84
C LEU A 13 -10.93 13.71 -7.37
N TYR A 14 -10.34 14.48 -6.46
CA TYR A 14 -10.50 14.28 -5.02
C TYR A 14 -11.93 14.60 -4.56
N GLN A 15 -12.55 15.63 -5.15
CA GLN A 15 -13.93 15.96 -4.88
C GLN A 15 -14.87 14.81 -5.31
N ALA A 16 -14.76 14.32 -6.53
CA ALA A 16 -15.56 13.21 -7.03
C ALA A 16 -15.38 11.94 -6.20
N ALA A 17 -14.13 11.62 -5.81
CA ALA A 17 -13.84 10.49 -4.93
C ALA A 17 -14.46 10.69 -3.54
N GLY A 18 -14.39 11.89 -2.97
CA GLY A 18 -15.00 12.23 -1.67
C GLY A 18 -16.53 12.10 -1.69
N GLU A 19 -17.18 12.61 -2.72
CA GLU A 19 -18.64 12.50 -2.92
C GLU A 19 -19.08 11.04 -3.13
N PHE A 20 -18.28 10.26 -3.86
CA PHE A 20 -18.50 8.82 -4.02
C PHE A 20 -18.41 8.09 -2.68
N LEU A 21 -17.37 8.37 -1.87
CA LEU A 21 -17.17 7.74 -0.57
C LEU A 21 -18.24 8.13 0.47
N GLN A 22 -18.85 9.31 0.36
CA GLN A 22 -20.01 9.66 1.20
C GLN A 22 -21.22 8.76 0.89
N GLN A 23 -21.38 8.31 -0.35
CA GLN A 23 -22.47 7.43 -0.73
C GLN A 23 -22.17 5.94 -0.49
N ARG A 24 -20.89 5.53 -0.65
CA ARG A 24 -20.46 4.11 -0.54
C ARG A 24 -19.17 3.96 0.28
N PRO A 25 -19.19 4.30 1.60
CA PRO A 25 -17.95 4.34 2.39
C PRO A 25 -17.38 2.97 2.74
N VAL A 26 -18.22 1.93 2.83
CA VAL A 26 -17.84 0.63 3.42
C VAL A 26 -17.37 -0.39 2.40
N LEU A 27 -18.05 -0.52 1.26
CA LEU A 27 -17.79 -1.56 0.28
C LEU A 27 -17.05 -1.08 -0.98
N GLY A 28 -17.02 0.24 -1.24
CA GLY A 28 -16.42 0.81 -2.44
C GLY A 28 -17.17 0.46 -3.74
N ALA A 29 -16.48 0.61 -4.87
CA ALA A 29 -17.01 0.35 -6.21
C ALA A 29 -16.71 -1.06 -6.74
N GLY A 30 -15.73 -1.76 -6.16
CA GLY A 30 -15.12 -2.97 -6.69
C GLY A 30 -13.67 -2.73 -7.11
N LEU A 31 -12.93 -3.83 -7.27
CA LEU A 31 -11.49 -3.79 -7.58
C LEU A 31 -11.22 -3.24 -8.99
N GLY A 32 -10.23 -2.38 -9.07
CA GLY A 32 -9.71 -1.79 -10.31
C GLY A 32 -10.26 -0.39 -10.59
N SER A 33 -9.39 0.45 -11.18
CA SER A 33 -9.71 1.84 -11.50
C SER A 33 -10.90 1.98 -12.47
N ASP A 34 -11.16 0.97 -13.29
CA ASP A 34 -12.32 0.97 -14.20
C ASP A 34 -13.65 0.88 -13.46
N ALA A 35 -13.72 0.05 -12.39
CA ALA A 35 -14.92 -0.04 -11.56
C ALA A 35 -15.23 1.29 -10.85
N VAL A 36 -14.20 1.95 -10.32
CA VAL A 36 -14.34 3.29 -9.70
C VAL A 36 -14.75 4.32 -10.73
N ARG A 37 -14.12 4.33 -11.91
CA ARG A 37 -14.44 5.25 -13.00
C ARG A 37 -15.90 5.10 -13.45
N GLN A 38 -16.35 3.87 -13.63
CA GLN A 38 -17.74 3.60 -14.01
C GLN A 38 -18.71 4.06 -12.92
N ALA A 39 -18.45 3.73 -11.65
CA ALA A 39 -19.31 4.12 -10.55
C ALA A 39 -19.42 5.63 -10.36
N ILE A 40 -18.31 6.37 -10.52
CA ILE A 40 -18.30 7.84 -10.49
C ILE A 40 -19.04 8.42 -11.69
N GLY A 41 -18.90 7.80 -12.88
CA GLY A 41 -19.62 8.19 -14.09
C GLY A 41 -21.12 7.97 -13.98
N ASP A 42 -21.57 6.80 -13.52
CA ASP A 42 -22.98 6.44 -13.33
C ASP A 42 -23.69 7.39 -12.33
N LEU A 43 -22.95 7.87 -11.34
CA LEU A 43 -23.43 8.83 -10.34
C LEU A 43 -23.25 10.29 -10.77
N ASN A 44 -22.63 10.53 -11.92
CA ASN A 44 -22.34 11.87 -12.47
C ASN A 44 -21.62 12.81 -11.47
N LEU A 45 -20.63 12.27 -10.75
CA LEU A 45 -19.91 12.99 -9.68
C LEU A 45 -18.70 13.78 -10.17
N PHE A 46 -18.19 13.51 -11.38
CA PHE A 46 -17.00 14.17 -11.88
C PHE A 46 -17.34 15.36 -12.78
N HIS A 47 -16.95 16.56 -12.35
CA HIS A 47 -17.22 17.83 -13.04
C HIS A 47 -15.94 18.48 -13.61
N GLY A 48 -14.88 17.69 -13.83
CA GLY A 48 -13.64 18.15 -14.45
C GLY A 48 -13.75 18.32 -15.98
N LYS A 49 -12.73 18.94 -16.58
CA LYS A 49 -12.66 19.13 -18.04
C LYS A 49 -12.36 17.84 -18.80
N ASP A 50 -11.65 16.91 -18.16
CA ASP A 50 -11.23 15.62 -18.72
C ASP A 50 -12.08 14.49 -18.14
N HIS A 51 -11.76 13.24 -18.46
CA HIS A 51 -12.42 12.07 -17.87
C HIS A 51 -11.77 11.70 -16.54
N PHE A 52 -12.58 11.24 -15.57
CA PHE A 52 -12.05 10.61 -14.37
C PHE A 52 -11.26 9.35 -14.74
N VAL A 53 -10.00 9.28 -14.37
CA VAL A 53 -9.14 8.11 -14.63
C VAL A 53 -8.87 7.34 -13.36
N HIS A 54 -8.30 7.99 -12.34
CA HIS A 54 -8.00 7.47 -11.00
C HIS A 54 -7.72 8.64 -10.03
N CYS A 55 -7.63 8.32 -8.73
CA CYS A 55 -7.54 9.34 -7.69
C CYS A 55 -6.18 10.01 -7.51
N HIS A 56 -5.11 9.66 -8.26
CA HIS A 56 -3.73 10.12 -8.01
C HIS A 56 -3.30 10.06 -6.53
N ASN A 57 -3.78 9.06 -5.81
CA ASN A 57 -3.44 8.76 -4.42
C ASN A 57 -3.82 7.30 -4.16
N ILE A 58 -2.84 6.48 -3.72
CA ILE A 58 -3.07 5.05 -3.48
C ILE A 58 -4.15 4.81 -2.43
N TYR A 59 -4.12 5.55 -1.33
CA TYR A 59 -5.02 5.31 -0.21
C TYR A 59 -6.47 5.65 -0.58
N LEU A 60 -6.65 6.77 -1.26
CA LEU A 60 -7.96 7.19 -1.73
C LEU A 60 -8.50 6.22 -2.79
N GLN A 61 -7.65 5.77 -3.71
CA GLN A 61 -8.03 4.80 -4.74
C GLN A 61 -8.42 3.45 -4.12
N VAL A 62 -7.60 2.91 -3.20
CA VAL A 62 -7.92 1.67 -2.48
C VAL A 62 -9.24 1.81 -1.70
N TRP A 63 -9.48 2.98 -1.10
CA TRP A 63 -10.74 3.23 -0.41
C TRP A 63 -11.93 3.24 -1.37
N CYS A 64 -11.81 3.91 -2.51
CA CYS A 64 -12.86 3.90 -3.54
C CYS A 64 -13.11 2.51 -4.11
N GLU A 65 -12.07 1.68 -4.26
CA GLU A 65 -12.19 0.31 -4.79
C GLU A 65 -12.77 -0.67 -3.77
N THR A 66 -12.23 -0.69 -2.56
CA THR A 66 -12.48 -1.76 -1.58
C THR A 66 -13.23 -1.30 -0.32
N GLY A 67 -13.54 -0.03 -0.25
CA GLY A 67 -14.20 0.57 0.90
C GLY A 67 -13.30 0.66 2.15
N LEU A 68 -13.90 1.03 3.26
CA LEU A 68 -13.22 1.26 4.54
C LEU A 68 -12.52 -0.01 5.06
N VAL A 69 -13.16 -1.16 4.88
CA VAL A 69 -12.59 -2.45 5.32
C VAL A 69 -11.29 -2.76 4.57
N GLY A 70 -11.29 -2.52 3.25
CA GLY A 70 -10.11 -2.78 2.42
C GLY A 70 -8.95 -1.83 2.75
N VAL A 71 -9.19 -0.53 2.88
CA VAL A 71 -8.11 0.43 3.19
C VAL A 71 -7.54 0.23 4.60
N ILE A 72 -8.39 -0.10 5.60
CA ILE A 72 -7.91 -0.42 6.95
C ILE A 72 -7.06 -1.70 6.92
N SER A 73 -7.51 -2.74 6.20
CA SER A 73 -6.76 -4.00 6.06
C SER A 73 -5.44 -3.78 5.34
N PHE A 74 -5.42 -2.99 4.29
CA PHE A 74 -4.23 -2.64 3.53
C PHE A 74 -3.20 -1.89 4.38
N VAL A 75 -3.60 -0.77 4.99
CA VAL A 75 -2.72 0.03 5.84
C VAL A 75 -2.29 -0.76 7.08
N GLY A 76 -3.22 -1.46 7.71
CA GLY A 76 -2.95 -2.33 8.86
C GLY A 76 -1.96 -3.44 8.55
N GLY A 77 -2.08 -4.09 7.39
CA GLY A 77 -1.14 -5.12 6.91
C GLY A 77 0.27 -4.58 6.71
N ILE A 78 0.42 -3.39 6.13
CA ILE A 78 1.71 -2.73 5.97
C ILE A 78 2.32 -2.37 7.34
N LEU A 79 1.56 -1.73 8.22
CA LEU A 79 2.02 -1.37 9.56
C LEU A 79 2.41 -2.61 10.39
N TRP A 80 1.63 -3.69 10.27
CA TRP A 80 1.95 -4.97 10.91
C TRP A 80 3.27 -5.55 10.38
N THR A 81 3.50 -5.51 9.07
CA THR A 81 4.74 -5.95 8.43
C THR A 81 5.93 -5.16 8.96
N PHE A 82 5.82 -3.82 9.04
CA PHE A 82 6.85 -2.97 9.65
C PHE A 82 7.13 -3.36 11.10
N LYS A 83 6.09 -3.49 11.93
CA LYS A 83 6.23 -3.86 13.34
C LYS A 83 6.91 -5.21 13.52
N LYS A 84 6.57 -6.19 12.69
CA LYS A 84 7.22 -7.53 12.71
C LYS A 84 8.66 -7.45 12.21
N GLY A 85 8.93 -6.67 11.16
CA GLY A 85 10.27 -6.43 10.62
C GLY A 85 11.19 -5.78 11.65
N CYS A 86 10.76 -4.71 12.31
CA CYS A 86 11.52 -4.06 13.39
C CYS A 86 11.89 -5.03 14.51
N ARG A 87 10.94 -5.88 14.93
CA ARG A 87 11.20 -6.88 15.98
C ARG A 87 12.18 -7.96 15.51
N ALA A 88 12.08 -8.41 14.26
CA ALA A 88 12.99 -9.41 13.71
C ALA A 88 14.43 -8.88 13.61
N VAL A 89 14.59 -7.66 13.12
CA VAL A 89 15.91 -7.01 12.95
C VAL A 89 16.57 -6.68 14.28
N ALA A 90 15.80 -6.40 15.33
CA ALA A 90 16.32 -6.08 16.66
C ALA A 90 16.93 -7.31 17.40
N ARG A 91 16.72 -8.53 16.90
CA ARG A 91 17.25 -9.76 17.49
C ARG A 91 18.72 -9.94 17.14
N ALA A 92 19.54 -10.32 18.12
CA ALA A 92 20.97 -10.55 17.92
C ALA A 92 21.27 -11.75 17.01
N THR A 93 20.40 -12.75 17.04
CA THR A 93 20.48 -14.01 16.30
C THR A 93 20.17 -13.90 14.81
N CYS A 94 19.64 -12.75 14.36
CA CYS A 94 19.23 -12.56 12.97
C CYS A 94 20.46 -12.53 12.04
N ASP A 95 20.51 -13.47 11.10
CA ASP A 95 21.53 -13.52 10.04
C ASP A 95 21.65 -12.18 9.28
N PRO A 96 22.87 -11.70 9.01
CA PRO A 96 23.07 -10.40 8.35
C PRO A 96 22.35 -10.27 6.99
N VAL A 97 22.29 -11.33 6.17
CA VAL A 97 21.62 -11.31 4.87
C VAL A 97 20.10 -11.19 5.05
N VAL A 98 19.54 -11.95 6.00
CA VAL A 98 18.11 -11.88 6.35
C VAL A 98 17.77 -10.50 6.89
N ARG A 99 18.61 -9.94 7.77
CA ARG A 99 18.46 -8.57 8.30
C ARG A 99 18.44 -7.53 7.19
N MET A 100 19.40 -7.58 6.24
CA MET A 100 19.46 -6.66 5.12
C MET A 100 18.26 -6.80 4.18
N THR A 101 17.78 -8.02 3.97
CA THR A 101 16.55 -8.28 3.18
C THR A 101 15.32 -7.63 3.82
N ILE A 102 15.16 -7.75 5.15
CA ILE A 102 14.04 -7.13 5.87
C ILE A 102 14.14 -5.60 5.81
N LEU A 103 15.33 -5.04 6.05
CA LEU A 103 15.56 -3.59 6.02
C LEU A 103 15.35 -2.99 4.64
N GLY A 104 15.93 -3.61 3.60
CA GLY A 104 15.77 -3.18 2.22
C GLY A 104 14.32 -3.27 1.75
N GLY A 105 13.63 -4.36 2.07
CA GLY A 105 12.21 -4.52 1.79
C GLY A 105 11.34 -3.48 2.52
N ALA A 106 11.59 -3.25 3.81
CA ALA A 106 10.89 -2.23 4.58
C ALA A 106 11.10 -0.81 3.99
N ALA A 107 12.33 -0.47 3.61
CA ALA A 107 12.64 0.81 2.99
C ALA A 107 11.91 0.99 1.64
N ALA A 108 11.88 -0.05 0.80
CA ALA A 108 11.16 -0.04 -0.47
C ALA A 108 9.64 0.13 -0.28
N LEU A 109 9.05 -0.59 0.68
CA LEU A 109 7.63 -0.45 1.03
C LEU A 109 7.32 0.97 1.54
N MET A 110 8.17 1.52 2.42
CA MET A 110 8.00 2.89 2.92
C MET A 110 8.07 3.90 1.77
N GLY A 111 9.07 3.81 0.90
CA GLY A 111 9.19 4.68 -0.28
C GLY A 111 7.94 4.62 -1.15
N THR A 112 7.43 3.41 -1.42
CA THR A 112 6.19 3.21 -2.18
C THR A 112 4.98 3.85 -1.50
N MET A 113 4.85 3.70 -0.18
CA MET A 113 3.75 4.31 0.58
C MET A 113 3.82 5.84 0.57
N VAL A 114 5.02 6.42 0.67
CA VAL A 114 5.20 7.88 0.58
C VAL A 114 4.88 8.38 -0.84
N CYS A 115 5.39 7.72 -1.89
CA CYS A 115 5.05 8.05 -3.27
C CYS A 115 3.54 7.92 -3.54
N GLY A 116 2.88 6.94 -2.92
CA GLY A 116 1.46 6.70 -3.02
C GLY A 116 0.56 7.81 -2.47
N LEU A 117 1.09 8.72 -1.64
CA LEU A 117 0.38 9.94 -1.23
C LEU A 117 0.22 10.94 -2.39
N ALA A 118 1.16 10.93 -3.32
CA ALA A 118 1.22 11.90 -4.43
C ALA A 118 0.68 11.34 -5.75
N ASP A 119 0.62 10.02 -5.91
CA ASP A 119 0.14 9.39 -7.13
C ASP A 119 -0.40 7.97 -6.89
N TYR A 120 -1.24 7.48 -7.85
CA TYR A 120 -1.71 6.10 -7.90
C TYR A 120 -0.78 5.26 -8.78
N ILE A 121 0.40 4.92 -8.22
CA ILE A 121 1.45 4.20 -8.94
C ILE A 121 1.05 2.77 -9.35
N TRP A 122 0.01 2.17 -8.75
CA TRP A 122 -0.53 0.86 -9.14
C TRP A 122 -1.38 0.88 -10.41
N ASN A 123 -1.60 2.05 -11.00
CA ASN A 123 -2.11 2.15 -12.36
C ASN A 123 -1.24 1.38 -13.38
N TYR A 124 0.02 1.13 -13.03
CA TYR A 124 0.95 0.30 -13.78
C TYR A 124 1.04 -1.10 -13.16
N PRO A 125 0.49 -2.17 -13.80
CA PRO A 125 0.48 -3.53 -13.25
C PRO A 125 1.87 -4.06 -12.86
N ARG A 126 2.90 -3.65 -13.59
CA ARG A 126 4.30 -4.03 -13.28
C ARG A 126 4.76 -3.49 -11.92
N VAL A 127 4.40 -2.26 -11.59
CA VAL A 127 4.73 -1.64 -10.29
C VAL A 127 3.99 -2.34 -9.16
N MET A 128 2.73 -2.67 -9.38
CA MET A 128 1.92 -3.44 -8.42
C MET A 128 2.52 -4.82 -8.16
N LEU A 129 2.95 -5.55 -9.21
CA LEU A 129 3.61 -6.85 -9.06
C LEU A 129 4.92 -6.75 -8.28
N ILE A 130 5.77 -5.76 -8.58
CA ILE A 130 7.02 -5.52 -7.84
C ILE A 130 6.72 -5.22 -6.37
N PHE A 131 5.72 -4.39 -6.08
CA PHE A 131 5.31 -4.09 -4.71
C PHE A 131 4.93 -5.36 -3.93
N TRP A 132 4.07 -6.21 -4.48
CA TRP A 132 3.67 -7.46 -3.83
C TRP A 132 4.82 -8.46 -3.71
N PHE A 133 5.74 -8.50 -4.69
CA PHE A 133 6.97 -9.30 -4.61
C PHE A 133 7.86 -8.84 -3.44
N VAL A 134 8.07 -7.53 -3.28
CA VAL A 134 8.84 -6.96 -2.17
C VAL A 134 8.15 -7.25 -0.82
N CYS A 135 6.82 -7.15 -0.75
CA CYS A 135 6.05 -7.57 0.43
C CYS A 135 6.32 -9.03 0.79
N ALA A 136 6.22 -9.93 -0.19
CA ALA A 136 6.45 -11.36 0.00
C ALA A 136 7.87 -11.67 0.47
N LEU A 137 8.88 -11.03 -0.15
CA LEU A 137 10.29 -11.18 0.21
C LEU A 137 10.56 -10.68 1.64
N THR A 138 9.99 -9.53 2.01
CA THR A 138 10.10 -8.98 3.38
C THR A 138 9.49 -9.93 4.40
N LEU A 139 8.30 -10.46 4.13
CA LEU A 139 7.63 -11.42 5.02
C LEU A 139 8.40 -12.75 5.10
N ALA A 140 9.00 -13.22 4.01
CA ALA A 140 9.86 -14.40 4.02
C ALA A 140 11.09 -14.18 4.93
N GLY A 141 11.75 -13.03 4.82
CA GLY A 141 12.86 -12.67 5.72
C GLY A 141 12.43 -12.63 7.19
N ILE A 142 11.28 -12.03 7.50
CA ILE A 142 10.74 -12.02 8.88
C ILE A 142 10.49 -13.43 9.41
N ARG A 143 9.96 -14.34 8.55
CA ARG A 143 9.74 -15.75 8.94
C ARG A 143 11.04 -16.50 9.16
N LEU A 144 12.06 -16.27 8.32
CA LEU A 144 13.39 -16.88 8.49
C LEU A 144 14.05 -16.44 9.79
N ALA A 145 14.03 -15.15 10.11
CA ALA A 145 14.54 -14.62 11.37
C ALA A 145 13.84 -15.26 12.58
N ALA A 146 12.53 -15.50 12.50
CA ALA A 146 11.80 -16.15 13.59
C ALA A 146 12.16 -17.64 13.77
N ARG A 147 12.54 -18.34 12.68
CA ARG A 147 13.01 -19.75 12.76
C ARG A 147 14.39 -19.83 13.40
N GLN A 148 15.30 -18.93 13.04
CA GLN A 148 16.66 -18.86 13.62
C GLN A 148 16.59 -18.70 15.15
N ASP A 149 15.68 -17.86 15.66
CA ASP A 149 15.46 -17.73 17.10
C ASP A 149 14.98 -19.04 17.77
N GLY A 150 14.04 -19.75 17.13
CA GLY A 150 13.51 -21.01 17.65
C GLY A 150 14.56 -22.13 17.71
N GLU A 151 15.43 -22.20 16.74
CA GLU A 151 16.52 -23.18 16.67
C GLU A 151 17.59 -22.90 17.74
N GLU A 152 17.95 -21.63 17.96
CA GLU A 152 18.95 -21.26 18.99
C GLU A 152 18.42 -21.48 20.42
N THR A 153 17.12 -21.24 20.62
CA THR A 153 16.48 -21.48 21.95
C THR A 153 16.34 -22.97 22.26
N SER A 154 16.33 -23.85 21.26
CA SER A 154 16.22 -25.31 21.40
C SER A 154 17.56 -26.05 21.45
N ALA A 155 18.68 -25.36 21.21
CA ALA A 155 20.02 -25.97 21.29
C ALA A 155 20.35 -26.28 22.76
N PRO A 156 20.78 -27.52 23.10
CA PRO A 156 21.20 -27.87 24.47
C PRO A 156 22.42 -27.02 24.86
N VAL A 157 22.35 -26.44 26.06
CA VAL A 157 23.49 -25.74 26.65
C VAL A 157 24.63 -26.76 26.80
N SER A 158 25.65 -26.63 25.95
CA SER A 158 26.87 -27.44 26.11
C SER A 158 27.60 -26.99 27.38
N GLU A 159 27.54 -27.81 28.40
CA GLU A 159 28.36 -27.67 29.60
C GLU A 159 29.86 -27.82 29.30
#